data_ddc0dffccbe8eab52f5d2b47aadbda56
#
_entry.id   ddc0dffccbe8eab52f5d2b47aadbda56
#
_cell.length_a   1.000
_cell.length_b   1.000
_cell.length_c   1.000
_cell.angle_alpha   90.00
_cell.angle_beta   90.00
_cell.angle_gamma   90.00
#
_symmetry.space_group_name_H-M   'P 1'
#
loop_
_entity.id
_entity.type
_entity.pdbx_description
1 polymer ?
#
loop_
_entity_poly.entity_id
_entity_poly.type
_entity_poly.pdbx_seq_one_letter_code
_entity_poly.pdbx_strand_id
1 'polypeptide(L)'
;MTDQNTPKYEIEYHFDSEKKRHYMNGFCTVLHCHHYATLFTQLADVAVHFDGERLFKESAEDTFYEVLNDYFSKKSIVTLTDKISIAEQYWKTVGMGMIHFTGVGKVVVTAEMDYSHLDEGWLKKWGSREKPVNFITAGFVAAVAALANDKPPRTFGVRETKGLVCGDDVSAFKAVIK
;
A
#
# COMPACT_ATOMS: atom_id res chain seq x y z
N MET A 1 8.83 -25.20 -7.02
CA MET A 1 7.59 -25.62 -7.69
C MET A 1 6.68 -24.41 -7.68
N THR A 2 6.60 -23.69 -8.78
CA THR A 2 5.65 -22.57 -8.93
C THR A 2 4.27 -23.19 -9.09
N ASP A 3 3.42 -22.94 -8.11
CA ASP A 3 2.04 -23.41 -8.09
C ASP A 3 1.32 -22.81 -9.32
N GLN A 4 0.93 -23.68 -10.27
CA GLN A 4 0.35 -23.26 -11.57
C GLN A 4 -1.03 -22.62 -11.44
N ASN A 5 -1.54 -22.43 -10.20
CA ASN A 5 -2.90 -21.99 -9.92
C ASN A 5 -3.00 -20.66 -9.18
N THR A 6 -1.91 -19.96 -8.94
CA THR A 6 -1.95 -18.64 -8.28
C THR A 6 -2.45 -17.59 -9.29
N PRO A 7 -3.51 -16.84 -8.99
CA PRO A 7 -4.02 -15.82 -9.90
C PRO A 7 -2.97 -14.72 -10.13
N LYS A 8 -2.95 -14.22 -11.38
CA LYS A 8 -2.08 -13.09 -11.75
C LYS A 8 -2.87 -11.80 -11.75
N TYR A 9 -2.27 -10.74 -11.23
CA TYR A 9 -2.82 -9.40 -11.38
C TYR A 9 -2.69 -8.94 -12.82
N GLU A 10 -3.82 -8.63 -13.45
CA GLU A 10 -3.90 -8.20 -14.85
C GLU A 10 -4.13 -6.69 -14.91
N ILE A 11 -3.38 -6.00 -15.79
CA ILE A 11 -3.53 -4.58 -16.03
C ILE A 11 -4.32 -4.37 -17.31
N GLU A 12 -5.45 -3.69 -17.18
CA GLU A 12 -6.17 -3.11 -18.30
C GLU A 12 -5.82 -1.62 -18.37
N TYR A 13 -4.89 -1.27 -19.28
CA TYR A 13 -4.43 0.10 -19.43
C TYR A 13 -5.09 0.80 -20.61
N HIS A 14 -5.55 2.03 -20.37
CA HIS A 14 -6.10 2.90 -21.39
C HIS A 14 -5.55 4.33 -21.25
N PHE A 15 -5.20 4.95 -22.38
CA PHE A 15 -4.86 6.36 -22.47
C PHE A 15 -5.95 7.12 -23.23
N ASP A 16 -6.65 8.02 -22.54
CA ASP A 16 -7.59 8.96 -23.15
C ASP A 16 -6.82 10.10 -23.81
N SER A 17 -6.76 10.06 -25.13
CA SER A 17 -5.98 11.03 -25.92
C SER A 17 -6.61 12.43 -25.98
N GLU A 18 -7.90 12.58 -25.69
CA GLU A 18 -8.57 13.90 -25.64
C GLU A 18 -8.27 14.59 -24.32
N LYS A 19 -8.48 13.88 -23.21
CA LYS A 19 -8.31 14.42 -21.85
C LYS A 19 -6.88 14.29 -21.32
N LYS A 20 -5.99 13.61 -22.08
CA LYS A 20 -4.59 13.32 -21.67
C LYS A 20 -4.51 12.62 -20.32
N ARG A 21 -5.36 11.61 -20.11
CA ARG A 21 -5.46 10.85 -18.86
C ARG A 21 -5.11 9.39 -19.06
N HIS A 22 -4.43 8.84 -18.08
CA HIS A 22 -4.13 7.42 -17.99
C HIS A 22 -5.16 6.75 -17.09
N TYR A 23 -5.61 5.57 -17.49
CA TYR A 23 -6.49 4.72 -16.69
C TYR A 23 -5.86 3.34 -16.54
N MET A 24 -5.92 2.79 -15.34
CA MET A 24 -5.51 1.43 -15.03
C MET A 24 -6.69 0.75 -14.31
N ASN A 25 -7.19 -0.34 -14.90
CA ASN A 25 -8.37 -1.07 -14.42
C ASN A 25 -9.60 -0.17 -14.15
N GLY A 26 -9.77 0.87 -14.99
CA GLY A 26 -10.86 1.84 -14.89
C GLY A 26 -10.59 3.03 -13.96
N PHE A 27 -9.54 3.03 -13.15
CA PHE A 27 -9.17 4.14 -12.28
C PHE A 27 -8.22 5.11 -12.97
N CYS A 28 -8.50 6.41 -12.85
CA CYS A 28 -7.62 7.46 -13.36
C CYS A 28 -6.30 7.44 -12.57
N THR A 29 -5.19 7.34 -13.29
CA THR A 29 -3.85 7.13 -12.70
C THR A 29 -2.89 8.21 -13.17
N VAL A 30 -1.98 8.62 -12.30
CA VAL A 30 -0.89 9.56 -12.61
C VAL A 30 0.44 8.88 -12.30
N LEU A 31 1.39 8.96 -13.24
CA LEU A 31 2.77 8.55 -12.99
C LEU A 31 3.49 9.64 -12.22
N HIS A 32 4.11 9.30 -11.11
CA HIS A 32 4.91 10.23 -10.32
C HIS A 32 6.25 9.61 -9.91
N CYS A 33 7.24 10.45 -9.65
CA CYS A 33 8.53 10.01 -9.12
C CYS A 33 8.49 9.93 -7.58
N HIS A 34 9.48 9.22 -7.01
CA HIS A 34 9.62 9.09 -5.55
C HIS A 34 9.82 10.45 -4.85
N HIS A 35 10.46 11.43 -5.49
CA HIS A 35 10.58 12.78 -4.92
C HIS A 35 9.23 13.48 -4.73
N TYR A 36 8.28 13.28 -5.66
CA TYR A 36 6.92 13.82 -5.52
C TYR A 36 6.16 13.09 -4.39
N ALA A 37 6.26 11.76 -4.35
CA ALA A 37 5.58 10.97 -3.32
C ALA A 37 6.07 11.32 -1.90
N THR A 38 7.37 11.59 -1.71
CA THR A 38 7.93 11.97 -0.41
C THR A 38 7.49 13.36 0.08
N LEU A 39 6.99 14.24 -0.80
CA LEU A 39 6.39 15.50 -0.37
C LEU A 39 5.15 15.27 0.49
N PHE A 40 4.34 14.28 0.20
CA PHE A 40 3.18 13.95 1.02
C PHE A 40 3.60 13.50 2.42
N THR A 41 4.65 12.68 2.53
CA THR A 41 5.20 12.30 3.83
C THR A 41 5.70 13.50 4.61
N GLN A 42 6.43 14.42 3.95
CA GLN A 42 6.88 15.66 4.58
C GLN A 42 5.71 16.55 5.01
N LEU A 43 4.65 16.62 4.22
CA LEU A 43 3.44 17.36 4.60
C LEU A 43 2.80 16.76 5.87
N ALA A 44 2.79 15.43 6.01
CA ALA A 44 2.30 14.79 7.23
C ALA A 44 3.12 15.20 8.46
N ASP A 45 4.45 15.27 8.32
CA ASP A 45 5.34 15.70 9.42
C ASP A 45 5.12 17.15 9.84
N VAL A 46 4.86 18.07 8.90
CA VAL A 46 4.63 19.49 9.23
C VAL A 46 3.18 19.79 9.62
N ALA A 47 2.25 18.93 9.23
CA ALA A 47 0.83 19.08 9.52
C ALA A 47 0.40 18.44 10.84
N VAL A 48 1.26 18.49 11.88
CA VAL A 48 1.00 17.86 13.19
C VAL A 48 -0.28 18.34 13.85
N HIS A 49 -0.68 19.59 13.63
CA HIS A 49 -1.92 20.17 14.17
C HIS A 49 -3.19 19.57 13.55
N PHE A 50 -3.07 18.94 12.38
CA PHE A 50 -4.18 18.31 11.65
C PHE A 50 -4.11 16.79 11.67
N ASP A 51 -3.20 16.20 12.48
CA ASP A 51 -2.97 14.75 12.49
C ASP A 51 -2.72 14.19 11.07
N GLY A 52 -1.76 14.81 10.37
CA GLY A 52 -1.45 14.53 8.97
C GLY A 52 -1.12 13.06 8.70
N GLU A 53 -0.41 12.42 9.62
CA GLU A 53 -0.09 10.99 9.54
C GLU A 53 -1.37 10.12 9.46
N ARG A 54 -2.34 10.38 10.35
CA ARG A 54 -3.62 9.66 10.35
C ARG A 54 -4.40 9.91 9.06
N LEU A 55 -4.47 11.18 8.63
CA LEU A 55 -5.20 11.54 7.41
C LEU A 55 -4.63 10.83 6.17
N PHE A 56 -3.30 10.76 6.03
CA PHE A 56 -2.67 10.04 4.92
C PHE A 56 -2.92 8.53 5.00
N LYS A 57 -2.84 7.93 6.17
CA LYS A 57 -3.14 6.51 6.36
C LYS A 57 -4.59 6.20 6.00
N GLU A 58 -5.53 6.99 6.50
CA GLU A 58 -6.96 6.79 6.27
C GLU A 58 -7.35 7.01 4.81
N SER A 59 -6.84 8.06 4.17
CA SER A 59 -7.09 8.33 2.74
C SER A 59 -6.52 7.23 1.85
N ALA A 60 -5.32 6.74 2.17
CA ALA A 60 -4.71 5.62 1.46
C ALA A 60 -5.51 4.32 1.67
N GLU A 61 -5.96 4.05 2.90
CA GLU A 61 -6.81 2.89 3.20
C GLU A 61 -8.09 2.90 2.36
N ASP A 62 -8.80 4.04 2.30
CA ASP A 62 -10.02 4.17 1.50
C ASP A 62 -9.77 3.89 0.02
N THR A 63 -8.74 4.52 -0.54
CA THR A 63 -8.39 4.39 -1.95
C THR A 63 -8.03 2.94 -2.31
N PHE A 64 -7.14 2.31 -1.56
CA PHE A 64 -6.69 0.95 -1.85
C PHE A 64 -7.74 -0.10 -1.54
N TYR A 65 -8.59 0.14 -0.54
CA TYR A 65 -9.74 -0.72 -0.27
C TYR A 65 -10.69 -0.73 -1.47
N GLU A 66 -11.05 0.43 -2.00
CA GLU A 66 -11.95 0.56 -3.14
C GLU A 66 -11.36 -0.11 -4.40
N VAL A 67 -10.10 0.19 -4.74
CA VAL A 67 -9.43 -0.35 -5.91
C VAL A 67 -9.31 -1.88 -5.86
N LEU A 68 -8.87 -2.43 -4.73
CA LEU A 68 -8.73 -3.88 -4.58
C LEU A 68 -10.06 -4.61 -4.50
N ASN A 69 -11.04 -4.03 -3.79
CA ASN A 69 -12.39 -4.61 -3.68
C ASN A 69 -13.10 -4.67 -5.02
N ASP A 70 -12.98 -3.61 -5.84
CA ASP A 70 -13.52 -3.60 -7.21
C ASP A 70 -12.84 -4.69 -8.07
N TYR A 71 -11.51 -4.78 -8.00
CA TYR A 71 -10.75 -5.81 -8.72
C TYR A 71 -11.15 -7.22 -8.28
N PHE A 72 -11.21 -7.49 -6.96
CA PHE A 72 -11.62 -8.79 -6.43
C PHE A 72 -13.01 -9.19 -6.89
N SER A 73 -13.94 -8.23 -6.87
CA SER A 73 -15.31 -8.46 -7.34
C SER A 73 -15.38 -8.78 -8.83
N LYS A 74 -14.71 -8.00 -9.66
CA LYS A 74 -14.69 -8.19 -11.13
C LYS A 74 -14.03 -9.49 -11.57
N LYS A 75 -12.98 -9.91 -10.86
CA LYS A 75 -12.19 -11.11 -11.20
C LYS A 75 -12.57 -12.33 -10.34
N SER A 76 -13.62 -12.23 -9.52
CA SER A 76 -14.08 -13.31 -8.62
C SER A 76 -12.99 -13.86 -7.71
N ILE A 77 -12.15 -12.98 -7.15
CA ILE A 77 -11.11 -13.32 -6.19
C ILE A 77 -11.72 -13.44 -4.80
N VAL A 78 -11.88 -14.67 -4.30
CA VAL A 78 -12.62 -14.92 -3.05
C VAL A 78 -11.76 -15.52 -1.93
N THR A 79 -10.70 -16.29 -2.28
CA THR A 79 -9.89 -16.95 -1.26
C THR A 79 -8.91 -15.99 -0.60
N LEU A 80 -8.60 -16.22 0.67
CA LEU A 80 -7.61 -15.43 1.41
C LEU A 80 -6.26 -15.39 0.68
N THR A 81 -5.77 -16.54 0.24
CA THR A 81 -4.49 -16.66 -0.45
C THR A 81 -4.46 -15.85 -1.74
N ASP A 82 -5.54 -15.91 -2.54
CA ASP A 82 -5.62 -15.16 -3.78
C ASP A 82 -5.69 -13.65 -3.54
N LYS A 83 -6.49 -13.20 -2.55
CA LYS A 83 -6.58 -11.79 -2.16
C LYS A 83 -5.20 -11.22 -1.79
N ILE A 84 -4.43 -11.96 -0.97
CA ILE A 84 -3.08 -11.56 -0.57
C ILE A 84 -2.13 -11.54 -1.76
N SER A 85 -2.11 -12.60 -2.56
CA SER A 85 -1.24 -12.70 -3.74
C SER A 85 -1.50 -11.56 -4.73
N ILE A 86 -2.77 -11.25 -5.02
CA ILE A 86 -3.15 -10.13 -5.89
C ILE A 86 -2.75 -8.78 -5.29
N ALA A 87 -2.93 -8.59 -3.98
CA ALA A 87 -2.53 -7.34 -3.32
C ALA A 87 -1.02 -7.10 -3.41
N GLU A 88 -0.18 -8.12 -3.18
CA GLU A 88 1.28 -8.03 -3.33
C GLU A 88 1.68 -7.73 -4.78
N GLN A 89 1.04 -8.39 -5.75
CA GLN A 89 1.28 -8.16 -7.18
C GLN A 89 0.85 -6.75 -7.60
N TYR A 90 -0.31 -6.27 -7.11
CA TYR A 90 -0.78 -4.91 -7.35
C TYR A 90 0.27 -3.89 -6.88
N TRP A 91 0.77 -4.02 -5.65
CA TRP A 91 1.75 -3.10 -5.07
C TRP A 91 3.04 -2.99 -5.89
N LYS A 92 3.56 -4.16 -6.35
CA LYS A 92 4.71 -4.22 -7.27
C LYS A 92 4.41 -3.53 -8.61
N THR A 93 3.24 -3.80 -9.15
CA THR A 93 2.83 -3.34 -10.48
C THR A 93 2.65 -1.82 -10.54
N VAL A 94 2.14 -1.21 -9.47
CA VAL A 94 2.02 0.26 -9.40
C VAL A 94 3.33 0.95 -9.03
N GLY A 95 4.43 0.19 -8.85
CA GLY A 95 5.77 0.72 -8.64
C GLY A 95 6.06 1.20 -7.21
N MET A 96 5.25 0.79 -6.23
CA MET A 96 5.40 1.21 -4.83
C MET A 96 6.46 0.41 -4.07
N GLY A 97 6.99 -0.67 -4.65
CA GLY A 97 8.02 -1.52 -4.06
C GLY A 97 7.62 -2.98 -3.92
N MET A 98 8.35 -3.71 -3.11
CA MET A 98 8.09 -5.13 -2.85
C MET A 98 7.57 -5.30 -1.44
N ILE A 99 6.29 -5.68 -1.32
CA ILE A 99 5.64 -5.99 -0.05
C ILE A 99 5.31 -7.48 0.02
N HIS A 100 5.47 -8.05 1.21
CA HIS A 100 5.13 -9.44 1.52
C HIS A 100 4.33 -9.50 2.80
N PHE A 101 3.15 -10.15 2.76
CA PHE A 101 2.33 -10.39 3.94
C PHE A 101 2.84 -11.63 4.67
N THR A 102 3.58 -11.45 5.76
CA THR A 102 4.26 -12.52 6.53
C THR A 102 3.32 -13.25 7.49
N GLY A 103 2.17 -12.67 7.79
CA GLY A 103 1.15 -13.32 8.62
C GLY A 103 -0.21 -12.65 8.44
N VAL A 104 -1.25 -13.46 8.19
CA VAL A 104 -2.62 -12.96 7.98
C VAL A 104 -3.57 -13.68 8.91
N GLY A 105 -3.77 -13.11 10.08
CA GLY A 105 -4.74 -13.58 11.09
C GLY A 105 -5.96 -12.67 11.19
N LYS A 106 -6.98 -13.13 11.91
CA LYS A 106 -8.24 -12.38 12.14
C LYS A 106 -8.04 -11.14 13.01
N VAL A 107 -7.04 -11.15 13.87
CA VAL A 107 -6.77 -10.08 14.86
C VAL A 107 -5.51 -9.30 14.50
N VAL A 108 -4.51 -9.97 13.93
CA VAL A 108 -3.22 -9.38 13.59
C VAL A 108 -2.85 -9.78 12.17
N VAL A 109 -2.41 -8.78 11.39
CA VAL A 109 -1.80 -8.97 10.08
C VAL A 109 -0.43 -8.30 10.08
N THR A 110 0.58 -8.98 9.53
CA THR A 110 1.95 -8.47 9.42
C THR A 110 2.41 -8.46 7.97
N ALA A 111 3.18 -7.44 7.61
CA ALA A 111 3.79 -7.31 6.30
C ALA A 111 5.19 -6.73 6.41
N GLU A 112 6.04 -7.05 5.44
CA GLU A 112 7.41 -6.53 5.32
C GLU A 112 7.67 -6.05 3.90
N MET A 113 8.55 -5.07 3.75
CA MET A 113 8.99 -4.53 2.48
C MET A 113 10.51 -4.46 2.43
N ASP A 114 11.10 -5.14 1.43
CA ASP A 114 12.53 -5.07 1.14
C ASP A 114 12.91 -3.81 0.34
N TYR A 115 11.97 -3.34 -0.50
CA TYR A 115 12.11 -2.13 -1.30
C TYR A 115 10.85 -1.27 -1.17
N SER A 116 11.05 0.01 -0.88
CA SER A 116 9.98 0.99 -0.71
C SER A 116 10.26 2.24 -1.53
N HIS A 117 9.34 2.58 -2.40
CA HIS A 117 9.39 3.81 -3.20
C HIS A 117 9.48 5.08 -2.31
N LEU A 118 8.81 5.06 -1.17
CA LEU A 118 8.77 6.19 -0.23
C LEU A 118 10.07 6.29 0.57
N ASP A 119 10.57 5.16 1.12
CA ASP A 119 11.85 5.14 1.85
C ASP A 119 13.00 5.57 0.95
N GLU A 120 13.08 5.01 -0.27
CA GLU A 120 14.13 5.35 -1.22
C GLU A 120 14.11 6.83 -1.59
N GLY A 121 12.93 7.37 -1.85
CA GLY A 121 12.75 8.79 -2.15
C GLY A 121 13.14 9.68 -0.99
N TRP A 122 12.80 9.30 0.24
CA TRP A 122 13.17 10.01 1.45
C TRP A 122 14.67 10.01 1.66
N LEU A 123 15.30 8.81 1.65
CA LEU A 123 16.75 8.63 1.84
C LEU A 123 17.57 9.44 0.84
N LYS A 124 17.17 9.46 -0.44
CA LYS A 124 17.83 10.25 -1.49
C LYS A 124 17.73 11.74 -1.28
N LYS A 125 16.65 12.22 -0.69
CA LYS A 125 16.37 13.67 -0.56
C LYS A 125 16.83 14.24 0.77
N TRP A 126 16.64 13.51 1.87
CA TRP A 126 16.88 14.03 3.23
C TRP A 126 17.76 13.14 4.09
N GLY A 127 18.14 11.94 3.64
CA GLY A 127 18.94 10.99 4.41
C GLY A 127 18.11 10.22 5.43
N SER A 128 18.79 9.58 6.38
CA SER A 128 18.16 8.77 7.42
C SER A 128 17.37 9.63 8.42
N ARG A 129 16.40 9.00 9.09
CA ARG A 129 15.59 9.63 10.15
C ARG A 129 15.25 8.63 11.25
N GLU A 130 14.81 9.14 12.41
CA GLU A 130 14.44 8.31 13.57
C GLU A 130 13.04 7.70 13.49
N LYS A 131 12.16 8.25 12.63
CA LYS A 131 10.76 7.81 12.53
C LYS A 131 10.46 7.29 11.14
N PRO A 132 9.67 6.21 11.02
CA PRO A 132 9.20 5.69 9.74
C PRO A 132 8.40 6.71 8.91
N VAL A 133 8.30 6.46 7.60
CA VAL A 133 7.70 7.40 6.62
C VAL A 133 6.56 6.80 5.79
N ASN A 134 6.31 5.50 5.89
CA ASN A 134 5.42 4.79 4.96
C ASN A 134 3.94 4.92 5.34
N PHE A 135 3.43 6.13 5.55
CA PHE A 135 2.03 6.34 5.93
C PHE A 135 1.05 5.82 4.87
N ILE A 136 1.36 6.01 3.58
CA ILE A 136 0.55 5.49 2.47
C ILE A 136 0.57 3.95 2.47
N THR A 137 1.76 3.34 2.67
CA THR A 137 1.88 1.88 2.78
C THR A 137 1.12 1.33 3.99
N ALA A 138 1.15 2.04 5.12
CA ALA A 138 0.36 1.65 6.29
C ALA A 138 -1.14 1.64 5.98
N GLY A 139 -1.64 2.60 5.20
CA GLY A 139 -3.02 2.60 4.70
C GLY A 139 -3.31 1.41 3.78
N PHE A 140 -2.38 1.10 2.87
CA PHE A 140 -2.50 -0.10 2.02
C PHE A 140 -2.57 -1.39 2.85
N VAL A 141 -1.70 -1.55 3.84
CA VAL A 141 -1.72 -2.72 4.75
C VAL A 141 -3.04 -2.80 5.52
N ALA A 142 -3.60 -1.66 5.96
CA ALA A 142 -4.92 -1.61 6.60
C ALA A 142 -6.03 -2.09 5.66
N ALA A 143 -6.03 -1.61 4.41
CA ALA A 143 -7.00 -2.00 3.39
C ALA A 143 -6.95 -3.51 3.10
N VAL A 144 -5.74 -4.05 2.90
CA VAL A 144 -5.55 -5.49 2.65
C VAL A 144 -5.96 -6.31 3.87
N ALA A 145 -5.60 -5.90 5.10
CA ALA A 145 -6.01 -6.59 6.31
C ALA A 145 -7.55 -6.64 6.46
N ALA A 146 -8.24 -5.54 6.13
CA ALA A 146 -9.69 -5.47 6.15
C ALA A 146 -10.31 -6.39 5.08
N LEU A 147 -9.86 -6.30 3.82
CA LEU A 147 -10.37 -7.13 2.71
C LEU A 147 -10.09 -8.62 2.89
N ALA A 148 -8.92 -8.98 3.44
CA ALA A 148 -8.54 -10.35 3.74
C ALA A 148 -9.45 -10.99 4.80
N ASN A 149 -10.03 -10.18 5.68
CA ASN A 149 -10.91 -10.61 6.76
C ASN A 149 -12.39 -10.29 6.51
N ASP A 150 -12.76 -9.85 5.32
CA ASP A 150 -14.13 -9.44 4.93
C ASP A 150 -14.70 -8.39 5.89
N LYS A 151 -13.88 -7.39 6.23
CA LYS A 151 -14.21 -6.28 7.13
C LYS A 151 -14.22 -4.94 6.39
N PRO A 152 -14.96 -3.95 6.89
CA PRO A 152 -14.94 -2.61 6.33
C PRO A 152 -13.61 -1.88 6.64
N PRO A 153 -13.30 -0.80 5.93
CA PRO A 153 -12.19 0.09 6.28
C PRO A 153 -12.26 0.55 7.75
N ARG A 154 -11.12 0.95 8.31
CA ARG A 154 -10.95 1.38 9.71
C ARG A 154 -11.04 0.27 10.76
N THR A 155 -11.23 -1.00 10.34
CA THR A 155 -11.24 -2.14 11.27
C THR A 155 -9.86 -2.38 11.89
N PHE A 156 -8.78 -2.15 11.14
CA PHE A 156 -7.41 -2.37 11.60
C PHE A 156 -6.66 -1.06 11.82
N GLY A 157 -5.95 -0.96 12.95
CA GLY A 157 -4.95 0.07 13.19
C GLY A 157 -3.58 -0.42 12.77
N VAL A 158 -2.85 0.33 11.92
CA VAL A 158 -1.54 -0.08 11.42
C VAL A 158 -0.44 0.81 11.99
N ARG A 159 0.64 0.14 12.45
CA ARG A 159 1.89 0.78 12.83
C ARG A 159 3.02 0.20 11.98
N GLU A 160 3.86 1.06 11.43
CA GLU A 160 5.18 0.69 10.93
C GLU A 160 6.09 0.49 12.13
N THR A 161 6.67 -0.70 12.26
CA THR A 161 7.47 -1.13 13.43
C THR A 161 8.97 -1.11 13.17
N LYS A 162 9.36 -1.13 11.90
CA LYS A 162 10.71 -0.95 11.38
C LYS A 162 10.63 -0.12 10.11
N GLY A 163 11.66 0.65 9.79
CA GLY A 163 11.72 1.48 8.59
C GLY A 163 13.13 1.49 7.97
N LEU A 164 13.20 1.28 6.66
CA LEU A 164 14.45 1.41 5.91
C LEU A 164 15.10 2.78 6.12
N VAL A 165 14.30 3.85 6.23
CA VAL A 165 14.79 5.20 6.54
C VAL A 165 15.38 5.32 7.96
N CYS A 166 15.02 4.40 8.86
CA CYS A 166 15.54 4.34 10.23
C CYS A 166 16.84 3.52 10.33
N GLY A 167 17.29 2.92 9.23
CA GLY A 167 18.47 2.05 9.19
C GLY A 167 18.15 0.57 9.44
N ASP A 168 16.90 0.18 9.46
CA ASP A 168 16.50 -1.23 9.50
C ASP A 168 16.71 -1.90 8.13
N ASP A 169 16.84 -3.24 8.11
CA ASP A 169 17.02 -4.03 6.88
C ASP A 169 15.73 -4.10 6.03
N VAL A 170 14.57 -3.89 6.65
CA VAL A 170 13.25 -3.90 6.01
C VAL A 170 12.34 -2.84 6.64
N SER A 171 11.34 -2.39 5.90
CA SER A 171 10.19 -1.70 6.50
C SER A 171 9.13 -2.73 6.89
N ALA A 172 8.76 -2.80 8.18
CA ALA A 172 7.84 -3.79 8.71
C ALA A 172 6.58 -3.14 9.29
N PHE A 173 5.43 -3.79 9.04
CA PHE A 173 4.11 -3.29 9.42
C PHE A 173 3.36 -4.31 10.27
N LYS A 174 2.64 -3.80 11.28
CA LYS A 174 1.72 -4.58 12.10
C LYS A 174 0.36 -3.91 12.12
N ALA A 175 -0.63 -4.59 11.55
CA ALA A 175 -2.04 -4.24 11.64
C ALA A 175 -2.70 -5.01 12.78
N VAL A 176 -3.44 -4.32 13.63
CA VAL A 176 -4.16 -4.92 14.77
C VAL A 176 -5.61 -4.44 14.72
N ILE A 177 -6.55 -5.35 14.95
CA ILE A 177 -7.98 -5.01 15.04
C ILE A 177 -8.20 -3.99 16.16
N LYS A 178 -9.04 -2.96 15.90
CA LYS A 178 -9.39 -1.92 16.87
C LYS A 178 -10.50 -2.34 17.80
#